data_f38423a1a821c2fc884ae83ca0737efe
#
_entry.id   f38423a1a821c2fc884ae83ca0737efe
#
_cell.length_a   1.000
_cell.length_b   1.000
_cell.length_c   1.000
_cell.angle_alpha   90.00
_cell.angle_beta   90.00
_cell.angle_gamma   90.00
#
_symmetry.space_group_name_H-M   'P 1'
#
loop_
_entity.id
_entity.type
_entity.pdbx_description
1 polymer ?
#
loop_
_entity_poly.entity_id
_entity_poly.type
_entity_poly.pdbx_seq_one_letter_code
_entity_poly.pdbx_strand_id
1 'polypeptide(L)'
;VRSLVGSEMCIRDRSIAASLIPFLEHDDANRALMGSNMMRQAVPTLKTEAPLVGTGMERLIAKDSGDCVIAENKGTVEKVDSGRIVVRKDMKEISSTNSAVDIYNLTKYTRSNQNTCMNQKPIVKVGDKVAKGDILADGSSIDLGELALGQNIKIAFMPWHGYNFEDSILISDKLVKEDKLTSIHIQELTCTARDTKLGPDEITADIPNVGESALGKLDECGVVHIGAQV
;
A
#
# COMPACT_ATOMS: atom_id res chain seq x y z
N VAL A 1 27.13 -7.70 12.91
CA VAL A 1 26.95 -9.08 13.33
C VAL A 1 28.24 -9.53 13.99
N ARG A 2 28.29 -9.57 15.31
CA ARG A 2 29.40 -10.22 16.02
C ARG A 2 29.22 -11.72 15.85
N SER A 3 30.15 -12.37 15.17
CA SER A 3 30.19 -13.81 15.12
C SER A 3 30.38 -14.35 16.54
N LEU A 4 29.43 -15.10 17.02
CA LEU A 4 29.53 -15.87 18.27
C LEU A 4 30.33 -17.14 17.98
N VAL A 5 31.64 -16.96 17.78
CA VAL A 5 32.55 -18.08 17.64
C VAL A 5 32.73 -18.70 19.03
N GLY A 6 32.25 -19.91 19.22
CA GLY A 6 32.48 -20.72 20.44
C GLY A 6 31.30 -20.80 21.42
N SER A 7 30.09 -20.32 21.08
CA SER A 7 28.90 -20.60 21.87
C SER A 7 28.03 -21.67 21.21
N GLU A 8 27.70 -22.72 21.94
CA GLU A 8 26.76 -23.77 21.53
C GLU A 8 25.29 -23.27 21.51
N MET A 9 25.06 -21.97 21.29
CA MET A 9 23.72 -21.42 21.17
C MET A 9 23.12 -21.77 19.81
N CYS A 10 22.09 -22.61 19.81
CA CYS A 10 21.27 -22.83 18.65
C CYS A 10 20.55 -21.52 18.30
N ILE A 11 21.00 -20.84 17.24
CA ILE A 11 20.32 -19.69 16.67
C ILE A 11 19.12 -20.24 15.88
N ARG A 12 17.90 -19.84 16.28
CA ARG A 12 16.69 -20.11 15.50
C ARG A 12 16.38 -18.90 14.65
N ASP A 13 16.55 -19.04 13.35
CA ASP A 13 16.14 -18.03 12.40
C ASP A 13 14.62 -18.02 12.27
N ARG A 14 14.04 -16.83 12.16
CA ARG A 14 12.61 -16.62 11.93
C ARG A 14 12.42 -15.93 10.59
N SER A 15 11.33 -16.26 9.88
CA SER A 15 10.95 -15.52 8.68
C SER A 15 10.53 -14.09 9.06
N ILE A 16 10.58 -13.18 8.07
CA ILE A 16 10.16 -11.78 8.26
C ILE A 16 8.71 -11.72 8.78
N ALA A 17 7.80 -12.49 8.19
CA ALA A 17 6.41 -12.54 8.62
C ALA A 17 6.25 -13.03 10.08
N ALA A 18 7.00 -14.07 10.48
CA ALA A 18 6.98 -14.54 11.86
C ALA A 18 7.59 -13.53 12.84
N SER A 19 8.55 -12.71 12.41
CA SER A 19 9.17 -11.68 13.24
C SER A 19 8.25 -10.48 13.53
N LEU A 20 7.15 -10.34 12.79
CA LEU A 20 6.13 -9.32 13.02
C LEU A 20 5.04 -9.72 14.02
N ILE A 21 5.01 -10.98 14.45
CA ILE A 21 3.99 -11.47 15.41
C ILE A 21 4.44 -11.12 16.82
N PRO A 22 3.73 -10.23 17.54
CA PRO A 22 4.02 -9.96 18.93
C PRO A 22 3.65 -11.18 19.79
N PHE A 23 4.42 -11.45 20.84
CA PHE A 23 4.23 -12.58 21.74
C PHE A 23 4.19 -13.96 21.05
N LEU A 24 4.99 -14.12 20.00
CA LEU A 24 5.04 -15.37 19.20
C LEU A 24 5.36 -16.61 20.05
N GLU A 25 6.13 -16.46 21.12
CA GLU A 25 6.49 -17.53 22.07
C GLU A 25 5.28 -18.12 22.81
N HIS A 26 4.17 -17.41 22.87
CA HIS A 26 2.92 -17.86 23.50
C HIS A 26 1.93 -18.50 22.51
N ASP A 27 2.25 -18.47 21.21
CA ASP A 27 1.39 -19.01 20.17
C ASP A 27 1.78 -20.44 19.78
N ASP A 28 0.76 -21.26 19.47
CA ASP A 28 0.99 -22.55 18.86
C ASP A 28 1.57 -22.40 17.44
N ALA A 29 2.49 -23.32 17.07
CA ALA A 29 3.18 -23.26 15.78
C ALA A 29 2.22 -23.24 14.58
N ASN A 30 1.12 -24.00 14.66
CA ASN A 30 0.12 -24.05 13.58
C ASN A 30 -0.60 -22.69 13.41
N ARG A 31 -0.95 -22.04 14.52
CA ARG A 31 -1.61 -20.73 14.49
C ARG A 31 -0.66 -19.61 14.07
N ALA A 32 0.59 -19.65 14.48
CA ALA A 32 1.63 -18.74 14.01
C ALA A 32 1.86 -18.86 12.50
N LEU A 33 1.86 -20.09 11.96
CA LEU A 33 1.94 -20.33 10.51
C LEU A 33 0.76 -19.72 9.78
N MET A 34 -0.48 -19.97 10.25
CA MET A 34 -1.69 -19.40 9.65
C MET A 34 -1.64 -17.86 9.69
N GLY A 35 -1.32 -17.27 10.82
CA GLY A 35 -1.21 -15.81 10.99
C GLY A 35 -0.17 -15.19 10.07
N SER A 36 1.02 -15.79 9.95
CA SER A 36 2.07 -15.30 9.06
C SER A 36 1.67 -15.37 7.58
N ASN A 37 0.92 -16.41 7.19
CA ASN A 37 0.37 -16.51 5.84
C ASN A 37 -0.70 -15.46 5.57
N MET A 38 -1.58 -15.18 6.54
CA MET A 38 -2.63 -14.16 6.42
C MET A 38 -2.06 -12.74 6.32
N MET A 39 -0.97 -12.42 7.04
CA MET A 39 -0.30 -11.12 6.90
C MET A 39 0.15 -10.82 5.47
N ARG A 40 0.59 -11.85 4.73
CA ARG A 40 1.01 -11.70 3.32
C ARG A 40 -0.16 -11.47 2.36
N GLN A 41 -1.39 -11.70 2.79
CA GLN A 41 -2.62 -11.51 2.01
C GLN A 41 -3.35 -10.21 2.39
N ALA A 42 -2.76 -9.38 3.24
CA ALA A 42 -3.36 -8.14 3.67
C ALA A 42 -3.56 -7.17 2.49
N VAL A 43 -4.75 -6.62 2.37
CA VAL A 43 -5.12 -5.64 1.35
C VAL A 43 -4.88 -4.24 1.92
N PRO A 44 -4.21 -3.33 1.19
CA PRO A 44 -4.06 -1.95 1.62
C PRO A 44 -5.40 -1.26 1.83
N THR A 45 -5.60 -0.68 2.99
CA THR A 45 -6.81 0.09 3.30
C THR A 45 -6.66 1.56 2.93
N LEU A 46 -7.78 2.27 2.76
CA LEU A 46 -7.80 3.69 2.42
C LEU A 46 -7.12 4.54 3.50
N LYS A 47 -7.36 4.20 4.77
CA LYS A 47 -6.69 4.77 5.93
C LYS A 47 -5.87 3.67 6.58
N THR A 48 -4.62 3.93 6.83
CA THR A 48 -3.71 3.02 7.53
C THR A 48 -3.50 3.49 8.96
N GLU A 49 -3.26 2.58 9.87
CA GLU A 49 -3.02 2.88 11.28
C GLU A 49 -1.92 1.97 11.79
N ALA A 50 -0.87 2.54 12.37
CA ALA A 50 0.23 1.77 12.96
C ALA A 50 -0.27 0.86 14.09
N PRO A 51 0.26 -0.36 14.25
CA PRO A 51 -0.16 -1.27 15.29
C PRO A 51 0.17 -0.70 16.68
N LEU A 52 -0.75 -0.82 17.64
CA LEU A 52 -0.51 -0.39 19.03
C LEU A 52 0.55 -1.26 19.71
N VAL A 53 0.64 -2.53 19.34
CA VAL A 53 1.63 -3.47 19.85
C VAL A 53 2.41 -4.02 18.66
N GLY A 54 3.70 -3.79 18.64
CA GLY A 54 4.60 -4.23 17.58
C GLY A 54 5.84 -4.92 18.13
N THR A 55 6.66 -5.44 17.24
CA THR A 55 7.93 -6.12 17.55
C THR A 55 9.15 -5.24 17.35
N GLY A 56 8.98 -4.05 16.76
CA GLY A 56 10.05 -3.16 16.36
C GLY A 56 10.63 -3.47 14.96
N MET A 57 10.19 -4.56 14.32
CA MET A 57 10.60 -4.89 12.96
C MET A 57 9.83 -4.10 11.91
N GLU A 58 8.70 -3.50 12.27
CA GLU A 58 7.79 -2.78 11.37
C GLU A 58 8.50 -1.65 10.62
N ARG A 59 9.32 -0.86 11.32
CA ARG A 59 10.10 0.23 10.71
C ARG A 59 11.15 -0.26 9.73
N LEU A 60 11.86 -1.32 10.10
CA LEU A 60 12.92 -1.87 9.26
C LEU A 60 12.31 -2.44 7.98
N ILE A 61 11.23 -3.19 8.12
CA ILE A 61 10.53 -3.80 6.98
C ILE A 61 9.93 -2.73 6.07
N ALA A 62 9.28 -1.70 6.63
CA ALA A 62 8.74 -0.59 5.85
C ALA A 62 9.83 0.12 5.03
N LYS A 63 10.98 0.38 5.64
CA LYS A 63 12.12 1.01 4.99
C LYS A 63 12.70 0.14 3.86
N ASP A 64 12.84 -1.16 4.11
CA ASP A 64 13.49 -2.09 3.18
C ASP A 64 12.52 -2.63 2.11
N SER A 65 11.22 -2.41 2.25
CA SER A 65 10.18 -2.88 1.31
C SER A 65 10.28 -2.24 -0.09
N GLY A 66 10.86 -1.05 -0.18
CA GLY A 66 10.91 -0.26 -1.41
C GLY A 66 9.61 0.47 -1.77
N ASP A 67 8.56 0.36 -0.96
CA ASP A 67 7.30 1.10 -1.15
C ASP A 67 7.36 2.53 -0.58
N CYS A 68 8.24 2.77 0.40
CA CYS A 68 8.56 4.09 0.91
C CYS A 68 9.56 4.82 0.01
N VAL A 69 9.42 6.14 -0.09
CA VAL A 69 10.43 7.00 -0.69
C VAL A 69 11.44 7.39 0.38
N ILE A 70 12.71 7.07 0.13
CA ILE A 70 13.82 7.26 1.09
C ILE A 70 14.78 8.31 0.56
N ALA A 71 15.30 9.17 1.44
CA ALA A 71 16.31 10.16 1.10
C ALA A 71 17.65 9.49 0.73
N GLU A 72 18.14 9.71 -0.47
CA GLU A 72 19.44 9.21 -0.94
C GLU A 72 20.61 10.01 -0.36
N ASN A 73 20.40 11.31 -0.17
CA ASN A 73 21.41 12.24 0.31
C ASN A 73 20.86 13.07 1.47
N LYS A 74 21.77 13.61 2.28
CA LYS A 74 21.44 14.55 3.33
C LYS A 74 21.11 15.92 2.75
N GLY A 75 20.05 16.56 3.27
CA GLY A 75 19.64 17.86 2.78
C GLY A 75 18.52 18.51 3.57
N THR A 76 17.96 19.56 2.97
CA THR A 76 16.79 20.28 3.51
C THR A 76 15.67 20.24 2.49
N VAL A 77 14.46 19.91 2.94
CA VAL A 77 13.26 19.86 2.09
C VAL A 77 12.89 21.28 1.66
N GLU A 78 12.90 21.54 0.37
CA GLU A 78 12.63 22.87 -0.20
C GLU A 78 11.18 23.01 -0.66
N LYS A 79 10.64 21.97 -1.30
CA LYS A 79 9.24 21.93 -1.76
C LYS A 79 8.63 20.56 -1.55
N VAL A 80 7.36 20.55 -1.20
CA VAL A 80 6.56 19.32 -1.05
C VAL A 80 5.23 19.55 -1.76
N ASP A 81 4.96 18.70 -2.74
CA ASP A 81 3.69 18.59 -3.44
C ASP A 81 3.14 17.18 -3.28
N SER A 82 1.89 16.96 -3.62
CA SER A 82 1.31 15.61 -3.63
C SER A 82 1.99 14.65 -4.60
N GLY A 83 2.60 15.16 -5.67
CA GLY A 83 3.26 14.39 -6.72
C GLY A 83 4.78 14.33 -6.62
N ARG A 84 5.42 15.20 -5.84
CA ARG A 84 6.90 15.24 -5.74
C ARG A 84 7.39 15.92 -4.48
N ILE A 85 8.60 15.52 -4.08
CA ILE A 85 9.36 16.15 -2.99
C ILE A 85 10.70 16.63 -3.57
N VAL A 86 11.08 17.86 -3.24
CA VAL A 86 12.33 18.48 -3.68
C VAL A 86 13.21 18.70 -2.47
N VAL A 87 14.39 18.07 -2.46
CA VAL A 87 15.36 18.16 -1.37
C VAL A 87 16.63 18.83 -1.88
N ARG A 88 17.04 19.93 -1.27
CA ARG A 88 18.32 20.58 -1.55
C ARG A 88 19.41 19.92 -0.71
N LYS A 89 20.43 19.40 -1.37
CA LYS A 89 21.57 18.72 -0.73
C LYS A 89 22.40 19.69 0.11
N ASP A 90 23.04 19.17 1.13
CA ASP A 90 24.06 19.92 1.88
C ASP A 90 25.29 20.17 1.00
N MET A 91 25.94 21.30 1.16
CA MET A 91 27.13 21.73 0.38
C MET A 91 28.24 20.68 0.33
N LYS A 92 28.34 19.82 1.34
CA LYS A 92 29.38 18.76 1.43
C LYS A 92 29.14 17.58 0.50
N GLU A 93 27.91 17.39 0.02
CA GLU A 93 27.53 16.28 -0.84
C GLU A 93 27.41 16.68 -2.32
N ILE A 94 27.59 17.96 -2.60
CA ILE A 94 27.59 18.47 -3.96
C ILE A 94 28.98 18.25 -4.59
N SER A 95 29.07 17.35 -5.56
CA SER A 95 30.27 17.22 -6.41
C SER A 95 30.03 17.92 -7.74
N SER A 96 31.08 18.20 -8.48
CA SER A 96 30.99 18.87 -9.80
C SER A 96 30.15 18.11 -10.84
N THR A 97 29.86 16.84 -10.57
CA THR A 97 29.07 15.94 -11.43
C THR A 97 27.64 15.72 -10.96
N ASN A 98 27.28 16.09 -9.70
CA ASN A 98 25.98 15.80 -9.14
C ASN A 98 25.12 17.07 -9.03
N SER A 99 23.82 16.93 -9.31
CA SER A 99 22.85 18.00 -9.08
C SER A 99 22.85 18.45 -7.60
N ALA A 100 22.66 19.73 -7.36
CA ALA A 100 22.51 20.31 -6.03
C ALA A 100 21.14 19.97 -5.38
N VAL A 101 20.23 19.41 -6.15
CA VAL A 101 18.85 19.13 -5.75
C VAL A 101 18.49 17.71 -6.15
N ASP A 102 17.84 16.99 -5.24
CA ASP A 102 17.19 15.70 -5.50
C ASP A 102 15.69 15.90 -5.64
N ILE A 103 15.12 15.32 -6.68
CA ILE A 103 13.68 15.35 -6.95
C ILE A 103 13.15 13.93 -6.83
N TYR A 104 12.27 13.71 -5.86
CA TYR A 104 11.59 12.44 -5.64
C TYR A 104 10.17 12.53 -6.16
N ASN A 105 9.86 11.81 -7.23
CA ASN A 105 8.50 11.72 -7.77
C ASN A 105 7.72 10.66 -6.98
N LEU A 106 6.50 10.99 -6.60
CA LEU A 106 5.61 10.12 -5.84
C LEU A 106 4.66 9.38 -6.76
N THR A 107 4.50 8.09 -6.52
CA THR A 107 3.50 7.26 -7.20
C THR A 107 2.11 7.59 -6.67
N LYS A 108 1.18 7.92 -7.57
CA LYS A 108 -0.18 8.36 -7.22
C LYS A 108 -1.21 7.47 -7.90
N TYR A 109 -2.04 6.80 -7.09
CA TYR A 109 -3.22 6.03 -7.52
C TYR A 109 -2.97 5.11 -8.73
N THR A 110 -1.85 4.40 -8.73
CA THR A 110 -1.53 3.43 -9.77
C THR A 110 -2.01 2.03 -9.39
N ARG A 111 -2.30 1.23 -10.40
CA ARG A 111 -2.69 -0.16 -10.22
C ARG A 111 -1.47 -1.04 -9.88
N SER A 112 -1.56 -1.85 -8.84
CA SER A 112 -0.61 -2.92 -8.57
C SER A 112 -0.94 -4.17 -9.39
N ASN A 113 -0.03 -5.16 -9.40
CA ASN A 113 -0.27 -6.45 -10.06
C ASN A 113 -1.48 -7.21 -9.48
N GLN A 114 -1.84 -6.95 -8.23
CA GLN A 114 -3.01 -7.52 -7.53
C GLN A 114 -4.26 -6.64 -7.63
N ASN A 115 -4.30 -5.68 -8.53
CA ASN A 115 -5.39 -4.72 -8.70
C ASN A 115 -5.63 -3.81 -7.47
N THR A 116 -4.68 -3.71 -6.57
CA THR A 116 -4.75 -2.79 -5.43
C THR A 116 -4.22 -1.41 -5.82
N CYS A 117 -4.61 -0.39 -5.05
CA CYS A 117 -4.18 0.98 -5.28
C CYS A 117 -2.82 1.25 -4.62
N MET A 118 -1.84 1.66 -5.41
CA MET A 118 -0.56 2.17 -4.93
C MET A 118 -0.62 3.70 -4.88
N ASN A 119 -0.44 4.27 -3.69
CA ASN A 119 -0.46 5.71 -3.50
C ASN A 119 0.54 6.11 -2.42
N GLN A 120 1.51 6.94 -2.79
CA GLN A 120 2.51 7.45 -1.86
C GLN A 120 2.10 8.81 -1.30
N LYS A 121 2.28 9.01 0.02
CA LYS A 121 1.92 10.24 0.72
C LYS A 121 3.16 10.84 1.38
N PRO A 122 3.48 12.13 1.13
CA PRO A 122 4.61 12.79 1.80
C PRO A 122 4.35 12.92 3.30
N ILE A 123 5.35 12.63 4.11
CA ILE A 123 5.32 12.81 5.57
C ILE A 123 6.12 14.03 6.03
N VAL A 124 7.08 14.48 5.19
CA VAL A 124 7.96 15.62 5.48
C VAL A 124 7.30 16.93 5.15
N LYS A 125 7.74 17.99 5.81
CA LYS A 125 7.29 19.36 5.58
C LYS A 125 8.43 20.21 5.00
N VAL A 126 8.06 21.33 4.36
CA VAL A 126 9.02 22.29 3.86
C VAL A 126 9.85 22.86 5.01
N GLY A 127 11.17 22.82 4.85
CA GLY A 127 12.15 23.26 5.86
C GLY A 127 12.71 22.14 6.73
N ASP A 128 12.16 20.93 6.66
CA ASP A 128 12.68 19.80 7.43
C ASP A 128 14.09 19.41 6.95
N LYS A 129 14.95 19.07 7.90
CA LYS A 129 16.28 18.51 7.62
C LYS A 129 16.19 17.01 7.59
N VAL A 130 16.65 16.42 6.51
CA VAL A 130 16.62 14.98 6.30
C VAL A 130 18.04 14.42 6.21
N ALA A 131 18.27 13.28 6.82
CA ALA A 131 19.51 12.52 6.70
C ALA A 131 19.37 11.47 5.58
N LYS A 132 20.50 10.94 5.12
CA LYS A 132 20.49 9.80 4.21
C LYS A 132 19.80 8.60 4.85
N GLY A 133 18.81 8.06 4.18
CA GLY A 133 18.05 6.90 4.63
C GLY A 133 16.80 7.25 5.47
N ASP A 134 16.46 8.54 5.62
CA ASP A 134 15.19 8.94 6.21
C ASP A 134 14.04 8.73 5.22
N ILE A 135 12.87 8.38 5.75
CA ILE A 135 11.66 8.19 4.94
C ILE A 135 11.05 9.57 4.65
N LEU A 136 10.83 9.86 3.37
CA LEU A 136 10.24 11.10 2.88
C LEU A 136 8.74 10.97 2.61
N ALA A 137 8.32 9.81 2.14
CA ALA A 137 6.92 9.52 1.85
C ALA A 137 6.57 8.08 2.21
N ASP A 138 5.41 7.91 2.79
CA ASP A 138 4.82 6.61 3.10
C ASP A 138 4.23 5.98 1.84
N GLY A 139 4.37 4.66 1.74
CA GLY A 139 3.74 3.84 0.73
C GLY A 139 2.36 3.32 1.14
N SER A 140 1.88 2.35 0.39
CA SER A 140 0.65 1.61 0.72
C SER A 140 0.87 0.78 1.98
N SER A 141 -0.11 0.73 2.88
CA SER A 141 -0.02 -0.01 4.16
C SER A 141 1.15 0.41 5.06
N ILE A 142 1.55 1.66 4.99
CA ILE A 142 2.58 2.24 5.84
C ILE A 142 2.04 3.52 6.48
N ASP A 143 2.33 3.72 7.76
CA ASP A 143 1.93 4.89 8.54
C ASP A 143 3.13 5.44 9.31
N LEU A 144 3.53 6.69 9.02
CA LEU A 144 4.68 7.37 9.60
C LEU A 144 5.98 6.54 9.57
N GLY A 145 6.20 5.81 8.48
CA GLY A 145 7.37 4.97 8.28
C GLY A 145 7.32 3.62 9.01
N GLU A 146 6.18 3.22 9.55
CA GLU A 146 5.95 1.92 10.16
C GLU A 146 4.96 1.09 9.33
N LEU A 147 5.19 -0.21 9.24
CA LEU A 147 4.29 -1.12 8.54
C LEU A 147 2.93 -1.16 9.26
N ALA A 148 1.87 -0.82 8.53
CA ALA A 148 0.49 -0.70 9.00
C ALA A 148 -0.44 -1.49 8.08
N LEU A 149 -0.55 -2.82 8.30
CA LEU A 149 -1.31 -3.72 7.43
C LEU A 149 -2.82 -3.65 7.61
N GLY A 150 -3.30 -2.93 8.62
CA GLY A 150 -4.72 -2.89 8.94
C GLY A 150 -5.09 -1.72 9.86
N GLN A 151 -6.06 -1.97 10.72
CA GLN A 151 -6.63 -0.99 11.64
C GLN A 151 -6.68 -1.54 13.06
N ASN A 152 -6.51 -0.68 14.05
CA ASN A 152 -6.75 -1.04 15.44
C ASN A 152 -8.25 -0.98 15.75
N ILE A 153 -8.82 -2.13 16.12
CA ILE A 153 -10.27 -2.30 16.33
C ILE A 153 -10.50 -2.83 17.74
N LYS A 154 -11.47 -2.23 18.45
CA LYS A 154 -11.92 -2.75 19.74
C LYS A 154 -12.82 -3.96 19.52
N ILE A 155 -12.47 -5.09 20.13
CA ILE A 155 -13.16 -6.37 20.01
C ILE A 155 -13.77 -6.78 21.33
N ALA A 156 -15.00 -7.34 21.32
CA ALA A 156 -15.62 -8.02 22.45
C ALA A 156 -15.71 -9.53 22.15
N PHE A 157 -15.19 -10.36 23.04
CA PHE A 157 -15.28 -11.80 22.96
C PHE A 157 -16.49 -12.26 23.80
N MET A 158 -17.64 -12.43 23.15
CA MET A 158 -18.88 -12.86 23.80
C MET A 158 -19.84 -13.46 22.79
N PRO A 159 -20.71 -14.43 23.19
CA PRO A 159 -21.82 -14.84 22.33
C PRO A 159 -22.83 -13.71 22.17
N TRP A 160 -23.35 -13.54 20.96
CA TRP A 160 -24.32 -12.48 20.67
C TRP A 160 -25.50 -13.01 19.85
N HIS A 161 -26.60 -13.38 20.52
CA HIS A 161 -27.84 -13.86 19.89
C HIS A 161 -27.66 -14.95 18.82
N GLY A 162 -26.59 -15.73 18.89
CA GLY A 162 -26.27 -16.77 17.90
C GLY A 162 -25.73 -16.27 16.56
N TYR A 163 -25.66 -14.96 16.31
CA TYR A 163 -25.16 -14.43 15.05
C TYR A 163 -23.64 -14.52 14.87
N ASN A 164 -22.92 -14.85 15.94
CA ASN A 164 -21.48 -15.13 15.89
C ASN A 164 -21.16 -16.61 16.14
N PHE A 165 -22.04 -17.51 15.68
CA PHE A 165 -21.84 -18.95 15.80
C PHE A 165 -20.64 -19.40 14.95
N GLU A 166 -19.82 -20.29 15.53
CA GLU A 166 -18.55 -20.78 14.94
C GLU A 166 -17.57 -19.63 14.63
N ASP A 167 -17.17 -19.48 13.35
CA ASP A 167 -16.21 -18.49 12.89
C ASP A 167 -16.86 -17.18 12.42
N SER A 168 -18.16 -17.01 12.66
CA SER A 168 -18.89 -15.79 12.28
C SER A 168 -18.50 -14.62 13.15
N ILE A 169 -18.29 -13.46 12.53
CA ILE A 169 -17.91 -12.20 13.18
C ILE A 169 -18.95 -11.14 12.87
N LEU A 170 -19.44 -10.44 13.90
CA LEU A 170 -20.29 -9.26 13.74
C LEU A 170 -19.44 -8.00 13.70
N ILE A 171 -19.71 -7.16 12.72
CA ILE A 171 -19.03 -5.89 12.53
C ILE A 171 -19.97 -4.75 12.87
N SER A 172 -19.49 -3.76 13.61
CA SER A 172 -20.24 -2.55 13.91
C SER A 172 -20.40 -1.67 12.68
N ASP A 173 -21.59 -1.09 12.48
CA ASP A 173 -21.88 -0.12 11.43
C ASP A 173 -20.95 1.12 11.49
N LYS A 174 -20.41 1.42 12.65
CA LYS A 174 -19.42 2.48 12.84
C LYS A 174 -18.16 2.27 11.99
N LEU A 175 -17.68 1.03 11.85
CA LEU A 175 -16.48 0.72 11.05
C LEU A 175 -16.70 1.04 9.56
N VAL A 176 -17.91 0.79 9.07
CA VAL A 176 -18.30 1.10 7.69
C VAL A 176 -18.43 2.61 7.51
N LYS A 177 -19.08 3.32 8.44
CA LYS A 177 -19.24 4.78 8.39
C LYS A 177 -17.93 5.56 8.48
N GLU A 178 -16.93 5.02 9.20
CA GLU A 178 -15.61 5.62 9.34
C GLU A 178 -14.63 5.21 8.24
N ASP A 179 -15.05 4.39 7.28
CA ASP A 179 -14.21 3.84 6.19
C ASP A 179 -12.95 3.12 6.67
N LYS A 180 -13.01 2.46 7.85
CA LYS A 180 -11.82 1.86 8.45
C LYS A 180 -11.28 0.67 7.67
N LEU A 181 -12.15 -0.12 7.05
CA LEU A 181 -11.78 -1.31 6.28
C LEU A 181 -11.97 -1.14 4.77
N THR A 182 -12.21 0.09 4.33
CA THR A 182 -12.41 0.42 2.92
C THR A 182 -11.10 0.32 2.15
N SER A 183 -11.14 -0.34 1.00
CA SER A 183 -10.00 -0.48 0.07
C SER A 183 -10.37 -0.01 -1.33
N ILE A 184 -9.37 0.37 -2.12
CA ILE A 184 -9.52 0.78 -3.51
C ILE A 184 -8.95 -0.31 -4.40
N HIS A 185 -9.74 -0.80 -5.35
CA HIS A 185 -9.33 -1.75 -6.35
C HIS A 185 -9.39 -1.12 -7.73
N ILE A 186 -8.31 -1.23 -8.49
CA ILE A 186 -8.18 -0.67 -9.83
C ILE A 186 -8.12 -1.84 -10.81
N GLN A 187 -9.14 -1.95 -11.67
CA GLN A 187 -9.16 -2.94 -12.74
C GLN A 187 -8.87 -2.25 -14.07
N GLU A 188 -7.99 -2.83 -14.84
CA GLU A 188 -7.67 -2.40 -16.19
C GLU A 188 -8.27 -3.40 -17.17
N LEU A 189 -9.21 -2.91 -17.98
CA LEU A 189 -9.84 -3.67 -19.04
C LEU A 189 -9.32 -3.15 -20.37
N THR A 190 -8.72 -4.04 -21.16
CA THR A 190 -8.21 -3.71 -22.49
C THR A 190 -9.05 -4.39 -23.56
N CYS A 191 -9.48 -3.60 -24.53
CA CYS A 191 -10.14 -4.10 -25.73
C CYS A 191 -9.30 -3.71 -26.94
N THR A 192 -9.01 -4.69 -27.79
CA THR A 192 -8.21 -4.45 -29.00
C THR A 192 -9.08 -4.69 -30.22
N ALA A 193 -9.24 -3.68 -31.05
CA ALA A 193 -9.86 -3.81 -32.35
C ALA A 193 -8.95 -4.66 -33.27
N ARG A 194 -9.51 -5.69 -33.91
CA ARG A 194 -8.77 -6.63 -34.77
C ARG A 194 -9.39 -6.67 -36.17
N ASP A 195 -8.57 -7.00 -37.14
CA ASP A 195 -9.05 -7.31 -38.49
C ASP A 195 -9.81 -8.64 -38.46
N THR A 196 -11.05 -8.63 -38.88
CA THR A 196 -11.90 -9.82 -39.03
C THR A 196 -12.13 -10.15 -40.50
N LYS A 197 -12.61 -11.38 -40.80
CA LYS A 197 -12.97 -11.77 -42.16
C LYS A 197 -14.12 -10.93 -42.76
N LEU A 198 -14.88 -10.23 -41.94
CA LEU A 198 -16.02 -9.36 -42.33
C LEU A 198 -15.62 -7.89 -42.42
N GLY A 199 -14.38 -7.55 -42.08
CA GLY A 199 -13.85 -6.19 -42.03
C GLY A 199 -13.12 -5.91 -40.68
N PRO A 200 -12.45 -4.76 -40.56
CA PRO A 200 -11.82 -4.36 -39.31
C PRO A 200 -12.89 -4.06 -38.24
N ASP A 201 -12.63 -4.47 -36.99
CA ASP A 201 -13.42 -4.03 -35.84
C ASP A 201 -13.15 -2.55 -35.59
N GLU A 202 -14.16 -1.80 -35.22
CA GLU A 202 -14.07 -0.38 -34.91
C GLU A 202 -14.57 -0.10 -33.49
N ILE A 203 -13.93 0.85 -32.80
CA ILE A 203 -14.42 1.39 -31.54
C ILE A 203 -15.32 2.56 -31.87
N THR A 204 -16.64 2.41 -31.68
CA THR A 204 -17.65 3.39 -32.04
C THR A 204 -18.80 3.40 -31.07
N ALA A 205 -19.50 4.54 -30.96
CA ALA A 205 -20.73 4.64 -30.22
C ALA A 205 -21.95 4.08 -30.99
N ASP A 206 -21.82 3.92 -32.33
CA ASP A 206 -22.88 3.37 -33.19
C ASP A 206 -22.80 1.84 -33.21
N ILE A 207 -23.42 1.21 -32.21
CA ILE A 207 -23.43 -0.26 -32.05
C ILE A 207 -24.83 -0.77 -32.39
N PRO A 208 -24.99 -1.62 -33.42
CA PRO A 208 -26.31 -2.16 -33.77
C PRO A 208 -26.81 -3.11 -32.70
N ASN A 209 -28.13 -3.14 -32.49
CA ASN A 209 -28.86 -4.01 -31.56
C ASN A 209 -28.53 -3.81 -30.07
N VAL A 210 -28.03 -2.63 -29.68
CA VAL A 210 -27.80 -2.23 -28.29
C VAL A 210 -28.81 -1.16 -27.89
N GLY A 211 -29.39 -1.27 -26.70
CA GLY A 211 -30.38 -0.32 -26.19
C GLY A 211 -29.78 1.06 -25.90
N GLU A 212 -30.57 2.12 -26.11
CA GLU A 212 -30.18 3.53 -25.90
C GLU A 212 -29.65 3.79 -24.48
N SER A 213 -30.14 3.08 -23.47
CA SER A 213 -29.68 3.21 -22.08
C SER A 213 -28.23 2.74 -21.87
N ALA A 214 -27.77 1.79 -22.68
CA ALA A 214 -26.37 1.31 -22.66
C ALA A 214 -25.48 2.23 -23.50
N LEU A 215 -25.97 2.68 -24.66
CA LEU A 215 -25.24 3.62 -25.53
C LEU A 215 -25.05 4.99 -24.87
N GLY A 216 -25.99 5.45 -24.06
CA GLY A 216 -25.86 6.70 -23.31
C GLY A 216 -24.72 6.74 -22.27
N LYS A 217 -24.05 5.60 -22.02
CA LYS A 217 -22.87 5.52 -21.16
C LYS A 217 -21.54 5.71 -21.91
N LEU A 218 -21.61 5.76 -23.25
CA LEU A 218 -20.47 5.94 -24.13
C LEU A 218 -20.34 7.41 -24.54
N ASP A 219 -19.13 7.85 -24.78
CA ASP A 219 -18.83 9.13 -25.44
C ASP A 219 -18.97 9.02 -26.96
N GLU A 220 -18.74 10.12 -27.69
CA GLU A 220 -18.79 10.16 -29.15
C GLU A 220 -17.78 9.20 -29.82
N CYS A 221 -16.72 8.84 -29.12
CA CYS A 221 -15.70 7.91 -29.59
C CYS A 221 -16.01 6.43 -29.27
N GLY A 222 -17.14 6.14 -28.60
CA GLY A 222 -17.49 4.78 -28.19
C GLY A 222 -16.79 4.28 -26.93
N VAL A 223 -16.17 5.17 -26.17
CA VAL A 223 -15.51 4.86 -24.90
C VAL A 223 -16.42 5.23 -23.73
N VAL A 224 -16.41 4.42 -22.68
CA VAL A 224 -17.21 4.68 -21.47
C VAL A 224 -16.76 5.96 -20.79
N HIS A 225 -17.69 6.88 -20.51
CA HIS A 225 -17.36 8.13 -19.83
C HIS A 225 -17.11 7.95 -18.32
N ILE A 226 -16.34 8.86 -17.74
CA ILE A 226 -16.02 8.84 -16.31
C ILE A 226 -17.31 9.03 -15.49
N GLY A 227 -17.53 8.13 -14.52
CA GLY A 227 -18.72 8.14 -13.67
C GLY A 227 -19.90 7.32 -14.22
N ALA A 228 -19.76 6.68 -15.38
CA ALA A 228 -20.77 5.75 -15.88
C ALA A 228 -20.89 4.54 -14.94
N GLN A 229 -22.12 4.12 -14.70
CA GLN A 229 -22.42 2.91 -13.94
C GLN A 229 -22.31 1.69 -14.87
N VAL A 230 -21.35 0.81 -14.59
CA VAL A 230 -21.04 -0.37 -15.42
C VAL A 230 -21.52 -1.64 -14.73
#